data_f0ad3a44def71c9b303727c51fdfdbb7
#
_entry.id   f0ad3a44def71c9b303727c51fdfdbb7
#
_cell.length_a   1.000
_cell.length_b   1.000
_cell.length_c   1.000
_cell.angle_alpha   90.00
_cell.angle_beta   90.00
_cell.angle_gamma   90.00
#
_symmetry.space_group_name_H-M   'P 1'
#
loop_
_entity.id
_entity.type
_entity.pdbx_description
1 polymer ?
#
loop_
_entity_poly.entity_id
_entity_poly.type
_entity_poly.pdbx_seq_one_letter_code
_entity_poly.pdbx_strand_id
1 'polypeptide(L)'
;LCFFGKPEDIAMRIKRQILKGFGLTCSIGVGPNKLLAKLAGSMQKPDGFTIIHPGAVSEILEELPVSELCGIGSRLERHLEAMGVKTCGELGRFPVKELENKFGIVGKRLHQMGLGVDESPVVPVEDTPDAKSVGHSMTLEKNVSNGENMDRYILQLSEMVGRRLRRGHYSGRTIALTLRYSDFSTFTRRCTIKEYINDGFDIYLAALDILRVIRLKYAVRLLGVSISNLVTNYCQIPLFKKDRDRVAIVQAMDEINDRYGEFSITQARLLDRYQHKGVIAPAWRPAGIRKVNF
;
A
#
# COMPACT_ATOMS: atom_id res chain seq x y z
N LEU A 1 25.82 10.43 6.32
CA LEU A 1 25.15 11.46 7.15
C LEU A 1 26.09 12.66 7.44
N CYS A 2 27.41 12.46 7.47
CA CYS A 2 28.37 13.53 7.74
C CYS A 2 28.26 14.75 6.79
N PHE A 3 27.78 14.55 5.56
CA PHE A 3 27.61 15.63 4.57
C PHE A 3 26.41 16.54 4.82
N PHE A 4 25.43 16.11 5.60
CA PHE A 4 24.14 16.82 5.78
C PHE A 4 23.97 17.43 7.18
N GLY A 5 24.92 17.23 8.09
CA GLY A 5 24.85 17.69 9.47
C GLY A 5 24.41 16.62 10.48
N LYS A 6 24.14 17.05 11.71
CA LYS A 6 23.68 16.15 12.78
C LYS A 6 22.27 15.64 12.49
N PRO A 7 21.96 14.38 12.84
CA PRO A 7 20.61 13.80 12.64
C PRO A 7 19.50 14.66 13.24
N GLU A 8 19.75 15.29 14.39
CA GLU A 8 18.81 16.17 15.07
C GLU A 8 18.44 17.39 14.24
N ASP A 9 19.46 18.06 13.67
CA ASP A 9 19.27 19.25 12.85
C ASP A 9 18.49 18.91 11.57
N ILE A 10 18.81 17.77 10.95
CA ILE A 10 18.12 17.27 9.77
C ILE A 10 16.65 16.99 10.11
N ALA A 11 16.38 16.27 11.20
CA ALA A 11 15.04 15.94 11.64
C ALA A 11 14.21 17.20 11.91
N MET A 12 14.77 18.16 12.64
CA MET A 12 14.08 19.42 12.94
C MET A 12 13.84 20.28 11.70
N ARG A 13 14.75 20.23 10.73
CA ARG A 13 14.56 20.88 9.42
C ARG A 13 13.38 20.24 8.66
N ILE A 14 13.33 18.90 8.60
CA ILE A 14 12.24 18.16 7.96
C ILE A 14 10.90 18.50 8.63
N LYS A 15 10.80 18.44 9.96
CA LYS A 15 9.57 18.80 10.70
C LYS A 15 9.09 20.20 10.36
N ARG A 16 9.99 21.19 10.38
CA ARG A 16 9.68 22.59 10.03
C ARG A 16 9.21 22.75 8.59
N GLN A 17 9.85 22.07 7.62
CA GLN A 17 9.47 22.14 6.21
C GLN A 17 8.09 21.51 5.97
N ILE A 18 7.77 20.38 6.59
CA ILE A 18 6.46 19.73 6.49
C ILE A 18 5.39 20.64 7.10
N LEU A 19 5.64 21.19 8.28
CA LEU A 19 4.69 22.10 8.92
C LEU A 19 4.44 23.35 8.07
N LYS A 20 5.52 23.99 7.59
CA LYS A 20 5.42 25.20 6.75
C LYS A 20 4.75 24.93 5.40
N GLY A 21 5.07 23.82 4.75
CA GLY A 21 4.59 23.51 3.39
C GLY A 21 3.17 22.96 3.34
N PHE A 22 2.77 22.23 4.38
CA PHE A 22 1.51 21.46 4.37
C PHE A 22 0.59 21.71 5.57
N GLY A 23 1.02 22.46 6.58
CA GLY A 23 0.27 22.62 7.83
C GLY A 23 0.13 21.34 8.65
N LEU A 24 0.98 20.35 8.42
CA LEU A 24 0.92 19.04 9.08
C LEU A 24 2.10 18.87 10.03
N THR A 25 1.85 18.23 11.17
CA THR A 25 2.91 17.74 12.05
C THR A 25 3.39 16.35 11.62
N CYS A 26 4.63 15.99 11.97
CA CYS A 26 5.16 14.65 11.77
C CYS A 26 6.03 14.21 12.94
N SER A 27 6.02 12.90 13.24
CA SER A 27 6.96 12.30 14.19
C SER A 27 8.15 11.70 13.46
N ILE A 28 9.35 11.96 13.96
CA ILE A 28 10.61 11.47 13.37
C ILE A 28 11.35 10.63 14.40
N GLY A 29 11.81 9.46 13.98
CA GLY A 29 12.66 8.58 14.76
C GLY A 29 14.04 8.43 14.11
N VAL A 30 15.08 8.47 14.93
CA VAL A 30 16.47 8.21 14.55
C VAL A 30 16.95 6.96 15.31
N GLY A 31 17.68 6.10 14.64
CA GLY A 31 18.21 4.88 15.25
C GLY A 31 19.36 4.27 14.45
N PRO A 32 20.07 3.29 15.02
CA PRO A 32 21.22 2.64 14.40
C PRO A 32 20.88 1.89 13.10
N ASN A 33 19.64 1.47 12.94
CA ASN A 33 19.14 0.76 11.76
C ASN A 33 17.68 1.13 11.47
N LYS A 34 17.11 0.62 10.37
CA LYS A 34 15.74 0.93 9.94
C LYS A 34 14.68 0.47 10.94
N LEU A 35 14.87 -0.69 11.55
CA LEU A 35 13.93 -1.23 12.54
C LEU A 35 13.81 -0.28 13.73
N LEU A 36 14.93 0.11 14.32
CA LEU A 36 14.98 0.98 15.49
C LEU A 36 14.59 2.43 15.19
N ALA A 37 14.95 2.94 14.01
CA ALA A 37 14.48 4.26 13.56
C ALA A 37 12.95 4.29 13.40
N LYS A 38 12.36 3.21 12.86
CA LYS A 38 10.91 3.06 12.74
C LYS A 38 10.22 2.95 14.10
N LEU A 39 10.80 2.22 15.04
CA LEU A 39 10.34 2.13 16.42
C LEU A 39 10.37 3.51 17.10
N ALA A 40 11.53 4.20 17.08
CA ALA A 40 11.69 5.54 17.64
C ALA A 40 10.65 6.52 17.11
N GLY A 41 10.34 6.48 15.81
CA GLY A 41 9.30 7.33 15.20
C GLY A 41 7.89 7.03 15.66
N SER A 42 7.65 5.94 16.39
CA SER A 42 6.35 5.57 16.95
C SER A 42 6.20 5.92 18.43
N MET A 43 7.31 5.97 19.19
CA MET A 43 7.33 6.07 20.65
C MET A 43 6.71 7.37 21.19
N GLN A 44 6.83 8.48 20.47
CA GLN A 44 6.36 9.78 20.92
C GLN A 44 5.39 10.42 19.91
N LYS A 45 4.44 9.65 19.39
CA LYS A 45 3.36 10.20 18.55
C LYS A 45 2.30 10.90 19.40
N PRO A 46 1.67 12.00 18.93
CA PRO A 46 1.95 12.76 17.72
C PRO A 46 3.11 13.76 17.88
N ASP A 47 3.61 14.30 16.77
CA ASP A 47 4.62 15.38 16.67
C ASP A 47 5.93 15.14 17.44
N GLY A 48 6.26 13.88 17.71
CA GLY A 48 7.43 13.46 18.47
C GLY A 48 8.75 13.56 17.71
N PHE A 49 9.84 13.55 18.49
CA PHE A 49 11.19 13.35 18.01
C PHE A 49 11.95 12.46 18.98
N THR A 50 12.36 11.30 18.53
CA THR A 50 13.02 10.30 19.39
C THR A 50 14.29 9.78 18.72
N ILE A 51 15.35 9.66 19.50
CA ILE A 51 16.62 9.05 19.10
C ILE A 51 16.87 7.83 19.96
N ILE A 52 17.10 6.70 19.32
CA ILE A 52 17.60 5.48 19.99
C ILE A 52 19.10 5.39 19.74
N HIS A 53 19.89 5.55 20.80
CA HIS A 53 21.33 5.37 20.74
C HIS A 53 21.70 3.88 20.83
N PRO A 54 22.82 3.45 20.19
CA PRO A 54 23.21 2.03 20.20
C PRO A 54 23.32 1.42 21.61
N GLY A 55 23.81 2.16 22.57
CA GLY A 55 23.95 1.69 23.97
C GLY A 55 22.64 1.52 24.74
N ALA A 56 21.54 2.14 24.28
CA ALA A 56 20.24 2.05 24.93
C ALA A 56 19.32 0.97 24.34
N VAL A 57 19.75 0.31 23.25
CA VAL A 57 18.89 -0.62 22.50
C VAL A 57 18.42 -1.78 23.37
N SER A 58 19.30 -2.42 24.13
CA SER A 58 18.96 -3.57 24.98
C SER A 58 17.96 -3.19 26.07
N GLU A 59 18.18 -2.05 26.73
CA GLU A 59 17.29 -1.57 27.79
C GLU A 59 15.88 -1.24 27.24
N ILE A 60 15.81 -0.56 26.09
CA ILE A 60 14.53 -0.20 25.46
C ILE A 60 13.74 -1.45 25.04
N LEU A 61 14.41 -2.46 24.50
CA LEU A 61 13.75 -3.66 23.99
C LEU A 61 13.36 -4.65 25.11
N GLU A 62 13.97 -4.55 26.28
CA GLU A 62 13.78 -5.55 27.34
C GLU A 62 12.31 -5.73 27.74
N GLU A 63 11.61 -4.63 27.98
CA GLU A 63 10.20 -4.65 28.42
C GLU A 63 9.23 -4.28 27.31
N LEU A 64 9.72 -3.95 26.10
CA LEU A 64 8.88 -3.49 25.01
C LEU A 64 8.06 -4.66 24.43
N PRO A 65 6.71 -4.52 24.31
CA PRO A 65 5.87 -5.54 23.68
C PRO A 65 6.33 -5.86 22.25
N VAL A 66 6.29 -7.14 21.86
CA VAL A 66 6.70 -7.56 20.50
C VAL A 66 5.88 -6.90 19.39
N SER A 67 4.64 -6.52 19.65
CA SER A 67 3.75 -5.83 18.70
C SER A 67 4.21 -4.44 18.30
N GLU A 68 5.08 -3.80 19.08
CA GLU A 68 5.67 -2.50 18.75
C GLU A 68 6.69 -2.58 17.62
N LEU A 69 7.26 -3.78 17.37
CA LEU A 69 8.19 -3.98 16.27
C LEU A 69 7.47 -4.02 14.92
N CYS A 70 7.92 -3.18 13.99
CA CYS A 70 7.37 -3.14 12.65
C CYS A 70 7.51 -4.50 11.95
N GLY A 71 6.38 -5.10 11.59
CA GLY A 71 6.32 -6.43 10.97
C GLY A 71 5.70 -7.50 11.87
N ILE A 72 5.53 -7.23 13.16
CA ILE A 72 4.79 -8.09 14.08
C ILE A 72 3.37 -7.54 14.22
N GLY A 73 2.43 -8.10 13.46
CA GLY A 73 1.02 -7.77 13.59
C GLY A 73 0.31 -8.72 14.55
N SER A 74 -0.96 -8.43 14.91
CA SER A 74 -1.75 -9.14 15.93
C SER A 74 -1.85 -10.66 15.76
N ARG A 75 -1.71 -11.19 14.52
CA ARG A 75 -1.68 -12.64 14.29
C ARG A 75 -0.34 -13.24 14.75
N LEU A 76 0.77 -12.60 14.39
CA LEU A 76 2.11 -13.08 14.76
C LEU A 76 2.34 -12.90 16.25
N GLU A 77 1.93 -11.78 16.83
CA GLU A 77 1.92 -11.51 18.26
C GLU A 77 1.26 -12.65 19.04
N ARG A 78 0.01 -13.03 18.71
CA ARG A 78 -0.69 -14.16 19.37
C ARG A 78 0.06 -15.49 19.26
N HIS A 79 0.77 -15.75 18.15
CA HIS A 79 1.58 -16.95 18.03
C HIS A 79 2.81 -16.92 18.93
N LEU A 80 3.46 -15.75 19.06
CA LEU A 80 4.60 -15.56 19.96
C LEU A 80 4.16 -15.65 21.43
N GLU A 81 3.06 -15.02 21.81
CA GLU A 81 2.47 -15.14 23.14
C GLU A 81 2.14 -16.58 23.53
N ALA A 82 1.60 -17.37 22.58
CA ALA A 82 1.34 -18.80 22.79
C ALA A 82 2.63 -19.63 22.98
N MET A 83 3.79 -19.10 22.60
CA MET A 83 5.12 -19.65 22.87
C MET A 83 5.77 -19.08 24.13
N GLY A 84 5.07 -18.22 24.87
CA GLY A 84 5.58 -17.55 26.07
C GLY A 84 6.42 -16.31 25.80
N VAL A 85 6.40 -15.77 24.56
CA VAL A 85 7.18 -14.59 24.16
C VAL A 85 6.26 -13.38 24.06
N LYS A 86 6.38 -12.42 24.95
CA LYS A 86 5.57 -11.20 25.03
C LYS A 86 6.37 -9.94 24.75
N THR A 87 7.66 -9.91 25.16
CA THR A 87 8.51 -8.74 24.98
C THR A 87 9.58 -8.96 23.92
N CYS A 88 10.15 -7.87 23.42
CA CYS A 88 11.25 -7.93 22.46
C CYS A 88 12.51 -8.56 23.09
N GLY A 89 12.79 -8.28 24.38
CA GLY A 89 13.89 -8.91 25.10
C GLY A 89 13.72 -10.42 25.19
N GLU A 90 12.51 -10.92 25.51
CA GLU A 90 12.19 -12.35 25.49
C GLU A 90 12.36 -12.94 24.09
N LEU A 91 11.92 -12.24 23.02
CA LEU A 91 12.07 -12.66 21.64
C LEU A 91 13.55 -12.82 21.24
N GLY A 92 14.39 -11.87 21.67
CA GLY A 92 15.82 -11.90 21.40
C GLY A 92 16.58 -13.01 22.18
N ARG A 93 16.03 -13.48 23.32
CA ARG A 93 16.59 -14.61 24.08
C ARG A 93 15.98 -15.96 23.70
N PHE A 94 14.88 -15.96 22.98
CA PHE A 94 14.19 -17.20 22.63
C PHE A 94 15.03 -18.05 21.66
N PRO A 95 15.06 -19.38 21.80
CA PRO A 95 15.88 -20.24 20.95
C PRO A 95 15.53 -20.08 19.47
N VAL A 96 16.51 -19.65 18.66
CA VAL A 96 16.32 -19.39 17.24
C VAL A 96 15.78 -20.60 16.47
N LYS A 97 16.21 -21.83 16.83
CA LYS A 97 15.74 -23.08 16.20
C LYS A 97 14.25 -23.29 16.38
N GLU A 98 13.70 -22.95 17.54
CA GLU A 98 12.26 -23.08 17.79
C GLU A 98 11.45 -22.06 16.98
N LEU A 99 11.95 -20.82 16.84
CA LEU A 99 11.36 -19.82 15.96
C LEU A 99 11.43 -20.25 14.49
N GLU A 100 12.56 -20.82 14.05
CA GLU A 100 12.72 -21.34 12.69
C GLU A 100 11.78 -22.53 12.42
N ASN A 101 11.64 -23.45 13.36
CA ASN A 101 10.71 -24.58 13.25
C ASN A 101 9.25 -24.10 13.09
N LYS A 102 8.87 -23.02 13.77
CA LYS A 102 7.49 -22.49 13.74
C LYS A 102 7.23 -21.57 12.56
N PHE A 103 8.18 -20.72 12.21
CA PHE A 103 8.00 -19.63 11.26
C PHE A 103 8.93 -19.68 10.03
N GLY A 104 9.75 -20.73 9.91
CA GLY A 104 10.73 -20.86 8.83
C GLY A 104 11.77 -19.74 8.88
N ILE A 105 12.19 -19.26 7.72
CA ILE A 105 13.19 -18.20 7.59
C ILE A 105 12.79 -16.90 8.34
N VAL A 106 11.50 -16.67 8.53
CA VAL A 106 10.98 -15.52 9.29
C VAL A 106 11.38 -15.66 10.77
N GLY A 107 11.48 -16.87 11.31
CA GLY A 107 11.87 -17.12 12.71
C GLY A 107 13.25 -16.56 13.03
N LYS A 108 14.24 -16.78 12.16
CA LYS A 108 15.58 -16.20 12.30
C LYS A 108 15.54 -14.68 12.34
N ARG A 109 14.73 -14.07 11.43
CA ARG A 109 14.55 -12.63 11.39
C ARG A 109 13.89 -12.09 12.66
N LEU A 110 12.89 -12.78 13.19
CA LEU A 110 12.23 -12.41 14.45
C LEU A 110 13.21 -12.38 15.62
N HIS A 111 14.07 -13.40 15.75
CA HIS A 111 15.11 -13.43 16.77
C HIS A 111 16.05 -12.20 16.65
N GLN A 112 16.53 -11.88 15.44
CA GLN A 112 17.35 -10.69 15.20
C GLN A 112 16.62 -9.40 15.58
N MET A 113 15.35 -9.30 15.21
CA MET A 113 14.51 -8.13 15.56
C MET A 113 14.39 -7.97 17.08
N GLY A 114 14.24 -9.06 17.83
CA GLY A 114 14.24 -9.05 19.29
C GLY A 114 15.55 -8.53 19.90
N LEU A 115 16.67 -8.76 19.22
CA LEU A 115 17.98 -8.22 19.59
C LEU A 115 18.21 -6.77 19.09
N GLY A 116 17.24 -6.18 18.37
CA GLY A 116 17.40 -4.87 17.77
C GLY A 116 18.31 -4.85 16.54
N VAL A 117 18.57 -6.01 15.93
CA VAL A 117 19.44 -6.15 14.77
C VAL A 117 18.63 -6.14 13.47
N ASP A 118 18.99 -5.25 12.55
CA ASP A 118 18.48 -5.19 11.18
C ASP A 118 19.59 -4.70 10.24
N GLU A 119 20.11 -5.61 9.45
CA GLU A 119 21.19 -5.34 8.49
C GLU A 119 20.67 -4.91 7.11
N SER A 120 19.36 -4.77 6.95
CA SER A 120 18.78 -4.40 5.68
C SER A 120 19.17 -2.97 5.27
N PRO A 121 19.70 -2.75 4.04
CA PRO A 121 20.16 -1.44 3.62
C PRO A 121 18.97 -0.45 3.45
N VAL A 122 19.26 0.84 3.59
CA VAL A 122 18.38 1.90 3.11
C VAL A 122 18.56 1.99 1.60
N VAL A 123 17.51 1.67 0.86
CA VAL A 123 17.54 1.67 -0.61
C VAL A 123 17.21 3.07 -1.12
N PRO A 124 18.07 3.70 -1.95
CA PRO A 124 17.75 4.94 -2.64
C PRO A 124 16.50 4.82 -3.52
N VAL A 125 15.86 5.94 -3.84
CA VAL A 125 14.63 5.95 -4.66
C VAL A 125 14.92 5.39 -6.06
N GLU A 126 16.09 5.68 -6.60
CA GLU A 126 16.55 5.22 -7.92
C GLU A 126 16.70 3.70 -8.01
N ASP A 127 17.06 3.07 -6.89
CA ASP A 127 17.26 1.61 -6.79
C ASP A 127 16.01 0.88 -6.29
N THR A 128 14.89 1.60 -6.16
CA THR A 128 13.64 0.98 -5.69
C THR A 128 13.15 -0.05 -6.71
N PRO A 129 12.91 -1.31 -6.31
CA PRO A 129 12.44 -2.33 -7.23
C PRO A 129 11.07 -1.96 -7.80
N ASP A 130 10.80 -2.44 -9.02
CA ASP A 130 9.54 -2.25 -9.72
C ASP A 130 8.33 -2.64 -8.85
N ALA A 131 7.21 -1.97 -9.11
CA ALA A 131 5.97 -2.27 -8.42
C ALA A 131 5.54 -3.73 -8.65
N LYS A 132 5.21 -4.45 -7.59
CA LYS A 132 4.71 -5.84 -7.68
C LYS A 132 3.22 -5.89 -8.00
N SER A 133 2.49 -4.84 -7.70
CA SER A 133 1.06 -4.70 -7.96
C SER A 133 0.66 -3.23 -7.97
N VAL A 134 -0.41 -2.93 -8.70
CA VAL A 134 -1.08 -1.62 -8.71
C VAL A 134 -2.53 -1.82 -8.30
N GLY A 135 -3.05 -1.01 -7.40
CA GLY A 135 -4.42 -1.14 -6.93
C GLY A 135 -4.99 0.14 -6.34
N HIS A 136 -6.31 0.15 -6.28
CA HIS A 136 -7.11 1.14 -5.56
C HIS A 136 -8.16 0.45 -4.72
N SER A 137 -8.44 1.02 -3.55
CA SER A 137 -9.56 0.60 -2.69
C SER A 137 -10.28 1.82 -2.14
N MET A 138 -11.57 1.67 -1.92
CA MET A 138 -12.44 2.73 -1.42
C MET A 138 -13.38 2.19 -0.35
N THR A 139 -13.44 2.87 0.78
CA THR A 139 -14.53 2.68 1.75
C THR A 139 -15.76 3.40 1.20
N LEU A 140 -16.86 2.67 1.10
CA LEU A 140 -18.11 3.19 0.55
C LEU A 140 -18.78 4.13 1.58
N GLU A 141 -19.46 5.16 1.11
CA GLU A 141 -20.22 6.09 1.98
C GLU A 141 -21.32 5.37 2.75
N LYS A 142 -22.00 4.44 2.07
CA LYS A 142 -23.01 3.57 2.64
C LYS A 142 -22.67 2.13 2.30
N ASN A 143 -22.94 1.22 3.23
CA ASN A 143 -22.79 -0.20 2.96
C ASN A 143 -23.77 -0.65 1.87
N VAL A 144 -23.25 -1.40 0.88
CA VAL A 144 -24.00 -1.78 -0.33
C VAL A 144 -24.26 -3.28 -0.33
N SER A 145 -25.53 -3.67 -0.49
CA SER A 145 -25.95 -5.07 -0.61
C SER A 145 -26.34 -5.44 -2.04
N ASN A 146 -26.45 -4.46 -2.94
CA ASN A 146 -26.94 -4.63 -4.31
C ASN A 146 -25.80 -4.64 -5.32
N GLY A 147 -25.82 -5.61 -6.26
CA GLY A 147 -24.81 -5.79 -7.29
C GLY A 147 -24.63 -4.58 -8.22
N GLU A 148 -25.73 -3.95 -8.67
CA GLU A 148 -25.67 -2.82 -9.61
C GLU A 148 -24.87 -1.62 -9.08
N ASN A 149 -25.02 -1.33 -7.80
CA ASN A 149 -24.24 -0.26 -7.19
C ASN A 149 -22.75 -0.63 -7.05
N MET A 150 -22.43 -1.91 -6.82
CA MET A 150 -21.06 -2.38 -6.75
C MET A 150 -20.38 -2.33 -8.12
N ASP A 151 -21.09 -2.64 -9.20
CA ASP A 151 -20.57 -2.58 -10.57
C ASP A 151 -19.97 -1.20 -10.89
N ARG A 152 -20.68 -0.13 -10.52
CA ARG A 152 -20.20 1.24 -10.76
C ARG A 152 -18.92 1.55 -9.97
N TYR A 153 -18.82 1.11 -8.70
CA TYR A 153 -17.61 1.29 -7.90
C TYR A 153 -16.44 0.47 -8.45
N ILE A 154 -16.69 -0.75 -8.91
CA ILE A 154 -15.67 -1.58 -9.51
C ILE A 154 -15.18 -0.95 -10.82
N LEU A 155 -16.08 -0.41 -11.66
CA LEU A 155 -15.69 0.32 -12.87
C LEU A 155 -14.80 1.52 -12.52
N GLN A 156 -15.20 2.34 -11.56
CA GLN A 156 -14.42 3.50 -11.12
C GLN A 156 -13.02 3.08 -10.64
N LEU A 157 -12.94 2.08 -9.78
CA LEU A 157 -11.65 1.58 -9.26
C LEU A 157 -10.78 1.00 -10.36
N SER A 158 -11.38 0.29 -11.32
CA SER A 158 -10.68 -0.30 -12.45
C SER A 158 -10.11 0.75 -13.40
N GLU A 159 -10.86 1.82 -13.71
CA GLU A 159 -10.36 2.95 -14.50
C GLU A 159 -9.17 3.63 -13.79
N MET A 160 -9.24 3.84 -12.48
CA MET A 160 -8.13 4.39 -11.69
C MET A 160 -6.89 3.48 -11.72
N VAL A 161 -7.09 2.17 -11.63
CA VAL A 161 -6.00 1.19 -11.71
C VAL A 161 -5.38 1.18 -13.11
N GLY A 162 -6.21 1.11 -14.17
CA GLY A 162 -5.75 1.11 -15.55
C GLY A 162 -4.93 2.36 -15.87
N ARG A 163 -5.42 3.55 -15.48
CA ARG A 163 -4.68 4.79 -15.67
C ARG A 163 -3.34 4.81 -14.91
N ARG A 164 -3.30 4.30 -13.67
CA ARG A 164 -2.05 4.20 -12.92
C ARG A 164 -1.06 3.24 -13.56
N LEU A 165 -1.53 2.11 -14.13
CA LEU A 165 -0.71 1.18 -14.87
C LEU A 165 -0.07 1.85 -16.08
N ARG A 166 -0.87 2.51 -16.91
CA ARG A 166 -0.38 3.20 -18.13
C ARG A 166 0.62 4.31 -17.81
N ARG A 167 0.36 5.13 -16.78
CA ARG A 167 1.32 6.15 -16.30
C ARG A 167 2.65 5.57 -15.82
N GLY A 168 2.63 4.37 -15.25
CA GLY A 168 3.82 3.65 -14.81
C GLY A 168 4.42 2.74 -15.88
N HIS A 169 3.88 2.75 -17.10
CA HIS A 169 4.28 1.82 -18.19
C HIS A 169 4.17 0.34 -17.82
N TYR A 170 3.22 0.00 -16.93
CA TYR A 170 2.94 -1.37 -16.53
C TYR A 170 1.74 -1.95 -17.28
N SER A 171 1.79 -3.26 -17.49
CA SER A 171 0.63 -4.12 -17.79
C SER A 171 0.63 -5.31 -16.83
N GLY A 172 -0.52 -5.85 -16.50
CA GLY A 172 -0.60 -6.98 -15.57
C GLY A 172 -1.65 -8.00 -16.01
N ARG A 173 -1.67 -9.18 -15.36
CA ARG A 173 -2.60 -10.26 -15.74
C ARG A 173 -3.30 -10.95 -14.58
N THR A 174 -2.96 -10.65 -13.33
CA THR A 174 -3.67 -11.22 -12.17
C THR A 174 -4.47 -10.13 -11.49
N ILE A 175 -5.77 -10.17 -11.70
CA ILE A 175 -6.74 -9.25 -11.13
C ILE A 175 -7.21 -9.77 -9.77
N ALA A 176 -7.28 -8.89 -8.78
CA ALA A 176 -7.79 -9.21 -7.46
C ALA A 176 -8.89 -8.25 -7.06
N LEU A 177 -10.00 -8.80 -6.59
CA LEU A 177 -11.13 -8.07 -6.00
C LEU A 177 -11.11 -8.30 -4.49
N THR A 178 -11.00 -7.21 -3.73
CA THR A 178 -11.02 -7.21 -2.27
C THR A 178 -12.36 -6.65 -1.79
N LEU A 179 -13.03 -7.36 -0.91
CA LEU A 179 -14.26 -6.94 -0.27
C LEU A 179 -14.08 -6.93 1.24
N ARG A 180 -14.59 -5.88 1.88
CA ARG A 180 -14.76 -5.82 3.34
C ARG A 180 -16.24 -5.65 3.63
N TYR A 181 -16.77 -6.51 4.47
CA TYR A 181 -18.15 -6.43 4.93
C TYR A 181 -18.37 -5.39 6.03
N SER A 182 -19.63 -5.17 6.38
CA SER A 182 -20.03 -4.26 7.47
C SER A 182 -19.51 -4.68 8.85
N ASP A 183 -19.24 -5.96 9.06
CA ASP A 183 -18.61 -6.54 10.25
C ASP A 183 -17.07 -6.44 10.25
N PHE A 184 -16.49 -5.71 9.29
CA PHE A 184 -15.06 -5.55 9.04
C PHE A 184 -14.33 -6.82 8.60
N SER A 185 -14.98 -7.96 8.44
CA SER A 185 -14.36 -9.12 7.83
C SER A 185 -13.97 -8.82 6.38
N THR A 186 -12.74 -9.18 6.01
CA THR A 186 -12.15 -8.84 4.70
C THR A 186 -11.65 -10.09 4.01
N PHE A 187 -11.94 -10.22 2.73
CA PHE A 187 -11.37 -11.27 1.89
C PHE A 187 -11.05 -10.76 0.50
N THR A 188 -10.19 -11.49 -0.19
CA THR A 188 -9.78 -11.21 -1.56
C THR A 188 -9.97 -12.44 -2.42
N ARG A 189 -10.47 -12.26 -3.64
CA ARG A 189 -10.52 -13.28 -4.69
C ARG A 189 -9.70 -12.81 -5.88
N ARG A 190 -9.07 -13.74 -6.58
CA ARG A 190 -8.15 -13.44 -7.69
C ARG A 190 -8.50 -14.29 -8.90
N CYS A 191 -8.28 -13.70 -10.07
CA CYS A 191 -8.34 -14.38 -11.37
C CYS A 191 -7.09 -14.00 -12.16
N THR A 192 -6.47 -14.97 -12.82
CA THR A 192 -5.34 -14.72 -13.73
C THR A 192 -5.81 -14.98 -15.16
N ILE A 193 -5.72 -13.96 -16.01
CA ILE A 193 -6.04 -14.02 -17.43
C ILE A 193 -4.79 -14.32 -18.26
N LYS A 194 -4.96 -14.65 -19.55
CA LYS A 194 -3.84 -15.00 -20.44
C LYS A 194 -3.04 -13.78 -20.87
N GLU A 195 -3.74 -12.71 -21.25
CA GLU A 195 -3.16 -11.49 -21.79
C GLU A 195 -2.73 -10.55 -20.65
N TYR A 196 -1.70 -9.75 -20.92
CA TYR A 196 -1.35 -8.61 -20.09
C TYR A 196 -2.21 -7.42 -20.49
N ILE A 197 -2.91 -6.83 -19.54
CA ILE A 197 -3.82 -5.71 -19.75
C ILE A 197 -3.43 -4.49 -18.91
N ASN A 198 -3.79 -3.30 -19.41
CA ASN A 198 -3.69 -2.03 -18.70
C ASN A 198 -4.89 -1.10 -18.94
N ASP A 199 -5.89 -1.57 -19.69
CA ASP A 199 -7.14 -0.87 -19.91
C ASP A 199 -8.07 -1.07 -18.71
N GLY A 200 -8.64 0.04 -18.20
CA GLY A 200 -9.53 0.02 -17.06
C GLY A 200 -10.80 -0.80 -17.30
N PHE A 201 -11.33 -0.78 -18.51
CA PHE A 201 -12.53 -1.55 -18.85
C PHE A 201 -12.28 -3.07 -18.89
N ASP A 202 -11.11 -3.51 -19.37
CA ASP A 202 -10.76 -4.94 -19.34
C ASP A 202 -10.54 -5.43 -17.91
N ILE A 203 -9.92 -4.60 -17.06
CA ILE A 203 -9.77 -4.87 -15.62
C ILE A 203 -11.15 -4.96 -14.96
N TYR A 204 -12.07 -4.07 -15.32
CA TYR A 204 -13.44 -4.07 -14.82
C TYR A 204 -14.18 -5.35 -15.18
N LEU A 205 -14.11 -5.81 -16.43
CA LEU A 205 -14.77 -7.05 -16.86
C LEU A 205 -14.26 -8.26 -16.06
N ALA A 206 -12.93 -8.37 -15.92
CA ALA A 206 -12.33 -9.44 -15.13
C ALA A 206 -12.71 -9.37 -13.64
N ALA A 207 -12.80 -8.16 -13.07
CA ALA A 207 -13.24 -7.97 -11.69
C ALA A 207 -14.73 -8.30 -11.50
N LEU A 208 -15.58 -8.04 -12.49
CA LEU A 208 -17.00 -8.45 -12.48
C LEU A 208 -17.14 -9.97 -12.52
N ASP A 209 -16.34 -10.67 -13.30
CA ASP A 209 -16.38 -12.13 -13.34
C ASP A 209 -16.00 -12.72 -11.97
N ILE A 210 -15.06 -12.11 -11.26
CA ILE A 210 -14.77 -12.47 -9.87
C ILE A 210 -15.98 -12.20 -8.97
N LEU A 211 -16.66 -11.06 -9.11
CA LEU A 211 -17.81 -10.71 -8.28
C LEU A 211 -18.98 -11.68 -8.48
N ARG A 212 -19.26 -12.08 -9.71
CA ARG A 212 -20.38 -12.97 -10.08
C ARG A 212 -20.37 -14.31 -9.36
N VAL A 213 -19.20 -14.83 -9.03
CA VAL A 213 -19.06 -16.10 -8.30
C VAL A 213 -19.09 -15.95 -6.78
N ILE A 214 -19.11 -14.71 -6.27
CA ILE A 214 -19.13 -14.42 -4.83
C ILE A 214 -20.56 -14.35 -4.33
N ARG A 215 -20.93 -15.23 -3.39
CA ARG A 215 -22.17 -15.07 -2.61
C ARG A 215 -21.89 -14.11 -1.46
N LEU A 216 -22.51 -12.93 -1.51
CA LEU A 216 -22.39 -11.94 -0.46
C LEU A 216 -23.14 -12.41 0.80
N LYS A 217 -22.45 -12.35 1.94
CA LYS A 217 -23.05 -12.71 3.25
C LYS A 217 -23.62 -11.49 3.96
N TYR A 218 -22.97 -10.34 3.82
CA TYR A 218 -23.34 -9.09 4.46
C TYR A 218 -23.19 -7.93 3.47
N ALA A 219 -23.69 -6.76 3.85
CA ALA A 219 -23.47 -5.54 3.08
C ALA A 219 -21.98 -5.19 3.00
N VAL A 220 -21.52 -4.77 1.82
CA VAL A 220 -20.13 -4.44 1.53
C VAL A 220 -19.84 -3.01 1.94
N ARG A 221 -18.83 -2.83 2.77
CA ARG A 221 -18.34 -1.55 3.28
C ARG A 221 -17.15 -0.99 2.47
N LEU A 222 -16.31 -1.86 1.93
CA LEU A 222 -15.13 -1.46 1.15
C LEU A 222 -14.99 -2.38 -0.06
N LEU A 223 -14.63 -1.75 -1.17
CA LEU A 223 -14.22 -2.44 -2.41
C LEU A 223 -12.79 -2.05 -2.76
N GLY A 224 -12.03 -3.00 -3.29
CA GLY A 224 -10.70 -2.77 -3.81
C GLY A 224 -10.45 -3.61 -5.05
N VAL A 225 -9.84 -2.98 -6.08
CA VAL A 225 -9.38 -3.64 -7.29
C VAL A 225 -7.87 -3.49 -7.37
N SER A 226 -7.17 -4.57 -7.66
CA SER A 226 -5.73 -4.53 -7.88
C SER A 226 -5.32 -5.51 -8.97
N ILE A 227 -4.20 -5.21 -9.62
CA ILE A 227 -3.58 -6.06 -10.63
C ILE A 227 -2.12 -6.33 -10.26
N SER A 228 -1.69 -7.54 -10.47
CA SER A 228 -0.34 -8.03 -10.18
C SER A 228 0.18 -8.91 -11.32
N ASN A 229 1.35 -9.54 -11.14
CA ASN A 229 2.11 -10.13 -12.23
C ASN A 229 2.34 -9.08 -13.32
N LEU A 230 2.98 -7.99 -12.89
CA LEU A 230 3.25 -6.84 -13.75
C LEU A 230 4.44 -7.10 -14.65
N VAL A 231 4.38 -6.52 -15.86
CA VAL A 231 5.47 -6.38 -16.81
C VAL A 231 5.59 -4.92 -17.20
N THR A 232 6.81 -4.46 -17.43
CA THR A 232 7.10 -3.10 -17.90
C THR A 232 7.18 -3.04 -19.42
N ASN A 233 6.77 -1.92 -19.99
CA ASN A 233 6.89 -1.64 -21.43
C ASN A 233 6.33 -2.74 -22.34
N TYR A 234 5.29 -3.44 -21.87
CA TYR A 234 4.61 -4.44 -22.69
C TYR A 234 3.82 -3.72 -23.80
N CYS A 235 4.29 -3.85 -25.03
CA CYS A 235 3.65 -3.27 -26.20
C CYS A 235 3.32 -4.38 -27.21
N GLN A 236 2.13 -4.94 -27.09
CA GLN A 236 1.56 -5.78 -28.12
C GLN A 236 0.64 -4.93 -28.98
N ILE A 237 1.03 -4.67 -30.22
CA ILE A 237 0.19 -3.92 -31.17
C ILE A 237 -1.01 -4.81 -31.53
N PRO A 238 -2.25 -4.36 -31.27
CA PRO A 238 -3.43 -5.13 -31.63
C PRO A 238 -3.54 -5.34 -33.14
N LEU A 239 -3.87 -6.56 -33.52
CA LEU A 239 -4.02 -6.92 -34.96
C LEU A 239 -5.25 -6.25 -35.60
N PHE A 240 -6.38 -6.21 -34.87
CA PHE A 240 -7.63 -5.68 -35.38
C PHE A 240 -7.74 -4.17 -35.23
N LYS A 241 -8.32 -3.50 -36.22
CA LYS A 241 -8.51 -2.06 -36.25
C LYS A 241 -9.28 -1.57 -35.00
N LYS A 242 -10.37 -2.25 -34.63
CA LYS A 242 -11.21 -1.92 -33.48
C LYS A 242 -10.40 -1.81 -32.18
N ASP A 243 -9.46 -2.73 -31.97
CA ASP A 243 -8.66 -2.74 -30.74
C ASP A 243 -7.59 -1.65 -30.78
N ARG A 244 -7.04 -1.33 -31.96
CA ARG A 244 -6.14 -0.18 -32.14
C ARG A 244 -6.85 1.14 -31.89
N ASP A 245 -8.07 1.31 -32.42
CA ASP A 245 -8.88 2.51 -32.19
C ASP A 245 -9.19 2.68 -30.70
N ARG A 246 -9.46 1.58 -29.99
CA ARG A 246 -9.68 1.60 -28.52
C ARG A 246 -8.44 2.05 -27.75
N VAL A 247 -7.26 1.56 -28.10
CA VAL A 247 -5.99 2.01 -27.51
C VAL A 247 -5.79 3.51 -27.73
N ALA A 248 -6.05 4.01 -28.96
CA ALA A 248 -5.94 5.43 -29.27
C ALA A 248 -6.94 6.29 -28.47
N ILE A 249 -8.18 5.82 -28.30
CA ILE A 249 -9.20 6.51 -27.46
C ILE A 249 -8.72 6.59 -26.01
N VAL A 250 -8.24 5.50 -25.44
CA VAL A 250 -7.76 5.47 -24.04
C VAL A 250 -6.57 6.41 -23.85
N GLN A 251 -5.64 6.47 -24.81
CA GLN A 251 -4.52 7.42 -24.78
C GLN A 251 -5.01 8.88 -24.83
N ALA A 252 -5.91 9.21 -25.76
CA ALA A 252 -6.49 10.54 -25.83
C ALA A 252 -7.26 10.94 -24.54
N MET A 253 -7.98 10.00 -23.92
CA MET A 253 -8.62 10.21 -22.63
C MET A 253 -7.60 10.50 -21.52
N ASP A 254 -6.48 9.78 -21.50
CA ASP A 254 -5.41 10.00 -20.53
C ASP A 254 -4.79 11.38 -20.70
N GLU A 255 -4.50 11.82 -21.92
CA GLU A 255 -3.95 13.15 -22.24
C GLU A 255 -4.89 14.29 -21.76
N ILE A 256 -6.18 14.16 -22.03
CA ILE A 256 -7.18 15.14 -21.58
C ILE A 256 -7.27 15.16 -20.05
N ASN A 257 -7.32 13.99 -19.42
CA ASN A 257 -7.36 13.90 -17.97
C ASN A 257 -6.05 14.36 -17.30
N ASP A 258 -4.90 14.25 -17.97
CA ASP A 258 -3.62 14.80 -17.48
C ASP A 258 -3.61 16.34 -17.55
N ARG A 259 -4.19 16.90 -18.58
CA ARG A 259 -4.23 18.34 -18.82
C ARG A 259 -5.26 19.08 -17.97
N TYR A 260 -6.46 18.50 -17.84
CA TYR A 260 -7.62 19.20 -17.23
C TYR A 260 -8.01 18.65 -15.85
N GLY A 261 -7.38 17.57 -15.41
CA GLY A 261 -7.64 16.93 -14.12
C GLY A 261 -8.28 15.56 -14.28
N GLU A 262 -8.13 14.75 -13.23
CA GLU A 262 -8.64 13.38 -13.18
C GLU A 262 -10.15 13.35 -13.49
N PHE A 263 -10.53 12.48 -14.42
CA PHE A 263 -11.93 12.24 -14.80
C PHE A 263 -12.64 13.40 -15.53
N SER A 264 -11.90 14.34 -16.12
CA SER A 264 -12.48 15.34 -17.05
C SER A 264 -13.20 14.64 -18.20
N ILE A 265 -12.68 13.50 -18.66
CA ILE A 265 -13.39 12.52 -19.51
C ILE A 265 -13.47 11.20 -18.77
N THR A 266 -14.64 10.59 -18.75
CA THR A 266 -14.90 9.32 -18.08
C THR A 266 -15.98 8.51 -18.80
N GLN A 267 -16.16 7.25 -18.39
CA GLN A 267 -17.25 6.40 -18.82
C GLN A 267 -18.60 6.99 -18.40
N ALA A 268 -19.58 7.05 -19.31
CA ALA A 268 -20.92 7.61 -19.05
C ALA A 268 -21.60 7.05 -17.79
N ARG A 269 -21.35 5.78 -17.48
CA ARG A 269 -21.85 5.12 -16.24
C ARG A 269 -21.32 5.73 -14.95
N LEU A 270 -20.26 6.56 -15.01
CA LEU A 270 -19.62 7.22 -13.87
C LEU A 270 -20.00 8.68 -13.71
N LEU A 271 -20.73 9.29 -14.64
CA LEU A 271 -21.00 10.75 -14.66
C LEU A 271 -21.66 11.25 -13.37
N ASP A 272 -22.59 10.50 -12.78
CA ASP A 272 -23.33 10.91 -11.58
C ASP A 272 -22.53 10.75 -10.28
N ARG A 273 -21.34 10.11 -10.32
CA ARG A 273 -20.59 9.77 -9.12
C ARG A 273 -19.50 10.76 -8.73
N TYR A 274 -19.08 11.62 -9.65
CA TYR A 274 -18.06 12.63 -9.34
C TYR A 274 -18.50 13.70 -8.36
N GLN A 275 -19.79 13.79 -8.11
CA GLN A 275 -20.33 14.66 -7.08
C GLN A 275 -20.20 14.05 -5.66
N HIS A 276 -19.92 12.76 -5.55
CA HIS A 276 -19.75 12.10 -4.26
C HIS A 276 -18.27 12.08 -3.86
N LYS A 277 -17.94 12.91 -2.88
CA LYS A 277 -16.64 12.91 -2.16
C LYS A 277 -16.56 11.67 -1.26
N GLY A 278 -16.56 10.46 -1.84
CA GLY A 278 -16.31 9.23 -1.07
C GLY A 278 -14.97 9.32 -0.34
N VAL A 279 -14.85 8.64 0.79
CA VAL A 279 -13.57 8.53 1.50
C VAL A 279 -12.60 7.75 0.62
N ILE A 280 -11.73 8.48 -0.05
CA ILE A 280 -10.68 7.95 -0.92
C ILE A 280 -9.56 7.45 -0.03
N ALA A 281 -9.04 6.26 -0.32
CA ALA A 281 -7.87 5.73 0.40
C ALA A 281 -6.76 6.81 0.43
N PRO A 282 -6.05 7.00 1.56
CA PRO A 282 -5.08 8.09 1.72
C PRO A 282 -3.99 8.17 0.64
N ALA A 283 -3.75 7.06 -0.06
CA ALA A 283 -2.78 6.97 -1.15
C ALA A 283 -3.24 7.61 -2.48
N TRP A 284 -4.52 7.97 -2.61
CA TRP A 284 -5.03 8.59 -3.84
C TRP A 284 -5.08 10.12 -3.72
N ARG A 285 -4.40 10.81 -4.64
CA ARG A 285 -4.48 12.27 -4.79
C ARG A 285 -4.87 12.59 -6.23
N PRO A 286 -5.95 13.34 -6.47
CA PRO A 286 -6.41 13.69 -7.81
C PRO A 286 -5.35 14.42 -8.66
N ALA A 287 -4.53 15.23 -8.02
CA ALA A 287 -3.56 16.12 -8.69
C ALA A 287 -2.13 15.54 -8.81
N GLY A 288 -1.92 14.23 -8.54
CA GLY A 288 -0.58 13.67 -8.47
C GLY A 288 0.23 14.18 -7.28
N ILE A 289 1.49 13.78 -7.19
CA ILE A 289 2.45 14.36 -6.25
C ILE A 289 2.74 15.79 -6.76
N ARG A 290 2.35 16.82 -6.02
CA ARG A 290 2.88 18.16 -6.27
C ARG A 290 4.40 18.04 -6.20
N LYS A 291 5.08 18.30 -7.33
CA LYS A 291 6.54 18.44 -7.32
C LYS A 291 6.83 19.57 -6.34
N VAL A 292 7.33 19.24 -5.18
CA VAL A 292 7.89 20.21 -4.26
C VAL A 292 9.26 20.52 -4.83
N ASN A 293 9.41 21.65 -5.47
CA ASN A 293 10.73 22.16 -5.80
C ASN A 293 11.40 22.48 -4.46
N PHE A 294 12.46 21.72 -4.14
CA PHE A 294 13.31 21.95 -2.99
C PHE A 294 14.27 23.12 -3.24
#